data_ce82dd6f411769ecb93453dda6a4f4f5
#
_entry.id   ce82dd6f411769ecb93453dda6a4f4f5
#
_cell.length_a   1.000
_cell.length_b   1.000
_cell.length_c   1.000
_cell.angle_alpha   90.00
_cell.angle_beta   90.00
_cell.angle_gamma   90.00
#
_symmetry.space_group_name_H-M   'P 1'
#
loop_
_entity.id
_entity.type
_entity.pdbx_description
1 polymer ?
#
loop_
_entity_poly.entity_id
_entity_poly.type
_entity_poly.pdbx_seq_one_letter_code
_entity_poly.pdbx_strand_id
1 'polypeptide(L)'
;MKYLAICLSNKDNVANTLDIISAGQKLEIKNKKTITAKTKIPKYHKIALNNIPSGSSIIKNGICIGTAIKEIDLGGHVHVHNIVSNRAMFKVES
;
A
#
# COMPACT_ATOMS: atom_id res chain seq x y z
N MET A 1 -14.67 6.34 -16.51
CA MET A 1 -13.92 6.77 -15.34
C MET A 1 -12.66 5.94 -15.17
N LYS A 2 -11.56 6.58 -14.88
CA LYS A 2 -10.27 5.89 -14.83
C LYS A 2 -9.81 5.69 -13.39
N TYR A 3 -9.54 4.45 -13.03
CA TYR A 3 -8.95 4.16 -11.72
C TYR A 3 -7.42 4.25 -11.83
N LEU A 4 -6.80 4.89 -10.86
CA LEU A 4 -5.35 5.05 -10.80
C LEU A 4 -4.68 4.03 -9.88
N ALA A 5 -5.47 3.23 -9.19
CA ALA A 5 -4.97 2.14 -8.36
C ALA A 5 -6.00 1.03 -8.28
N ILE A 6 -5.54 -0.18 -8.00
CA ILE A 6 -6.39 -1.38 -7.93
C ILE A 6 -6.25 -2.05 -6.57
N CYS A 7 -7.41 -2.38 -5.99
CA CYS A 7 -7.53 -3.18 -4.78
C CYS A 7 -8.40 -4.39 -5.10
N LEU A 8 -7.89 -5.59 -4.92
CA LEU A 8 -8.59 -6.82 -5.33
C LEU A 8 -9.34 -7.51 -4.20
N SER A 9 -9.13 -7.14 -2.96
CA SER A 9 -9.80 -7.78 -1.83
C SER A 9 -10.26 -6.73 -0.83
N ASN A 10 -11.41 -6.98 -0.20
CA ASN A 10 -11.92 -6.10 0.86
C ASN A 10 -10.99 -6.05 2.08
N LYS A 11 -10.14 -7.03 2.23
CA LYS A 11 -9.19 -7.11 3.34
C LYS A 11 -7.93 -6.30 3.11
N ASP A 12 -7.70 -5.83 1.90
CA ASP A 12 -6.46 -5.14 1.54
C ASP A 12 -6.35 -3.80 2.24
N ASN A 13 -5.18 -3.50 2.74
CA ASN A 13 -4.85 -2.18 3.28
C ASN A 13 -3.87 -1.41 2.40
N VAL A 14 -3.52 -1.97 1.24
CA VAL A 14 -2.73 -1.29 0.22
C VAL A 14 -3.34 -1.56 -1.15
N ALA A 15 -3.06 -0.67 -2.11
CA ALA A 15 -3.44 -0.85 -3.51
C ALA A 15 -2.25 -0.56 -4.39
N ASN A 16 -2.15 -1.24 -5.52
CA ASN A 16 -1.09 -0.99 -6.49
C ASN A 16 -1.50 0.17 -7.39
N THR A 17 -0.61 1.13 -7.55
CA THR A 17 -0.85 2.24 -8.46
C THR A 17 -0.60 1.80 -9.90
N LEU A 18 -1.38 2.37 -10.82
CA LEU A 18 -1.29 2.07 -12.25
C LEU A 18 -0.56 3.16 -13.02
N ASP A 19 -0.23 4.25 -12.34
CA ASP A 19 0.47 5.38 -12.90
C ASP A 19 1.18 6.12 -11.78
N ILE A 20 2.02 7.07 -12.14
CA ILE A 20 2.69 7.93 -11.15
C ILE A 20 1.62 8.80 -10.50
N ILE A 21 1.64 8.86 -9.17
CA ILE A 21 0.71 9.67 -8.41
C ILE A 21 1.49 10.81 -7.76
N SER A 22 0.99 12.03 -7.94
CA SER A 22 1.62 13.21 -7.34
C SER A 22 1.17 13.39 -5.91
N ALA A 23 2.02 13.98 -5.08
CA ALA A 23 1.63 14.35 -3.71
C ALA A 23 0.41 15.26 -3.76
N GLY A 24 -0.58 14.99 -2.94
CA GLY A 24 -1.81 15.78 -2.88
C GLY A 24 -2.86 15.41 -3.94
N GLN A 25 -2.53 14.50 -4.84
CA GLN A 25 -3.45 14.08 -5.87
C GLN A 25 -4.53 13.17 -5.28
N LYS A 26 -5.79 13.44 -5.66
CA LYS A 26 -6.91 12.56 -5.33
C LYS A 26 -7.00 11.47 -6.39
N LEU A 27 -7.25 10.25 -5.95
CA LEU A 27 -7.41 9.13 -6.87
C LEU A 27 -8.54 8.22 -6.42
N GLU A 28 -9.27 7.71 -7.41
CA GLU A 28 -10.27 6.69 -7.16
C GLU A 28 -9.62 5.33 -7.23
N ILE A 29 -9.96 4.49 -6.28
CA ILE A 29 -9.43 3.14 -6.21
C ILE A 29 -10.57 2.17 -6.42
N LYS A 30 -10.42 1.31 -7.41
CA LYS A 30 -11.44 0.32 -7.73
C LYS A 30 -11.75 -0.50 -6.47
N ASN A 31 -13.05 -0.61 -6.17
CA ASN A 31 -13.57 -1.32 -4.99
C ASN A 31 -13.32 -0.63 -3.66
N LYS A 32 -12.82 0.61 -3.70
CA LYS A 32 -12.58 1.41 -2.49
C LYS A 32 -13.00 2.85 -2.75
N LYS A 33 -13.06 3.64 -1.71
CA LYS A 33 -13.37 5.06 -1.83
C LYS A 33 -12.18 5.85 -2.34
N THR A 34 -12.44 7.10 -2.74
CA THR A 34 -11.38 8.02 -3.15
C THR A 34 -10.48 8.35 -1.98
N ILE A 35 -9.17 8.39 -2.23
CA ILE A 35 -8.19 8.82 -1.23
C ILE A 35 -7.25 9.86 -1.84
N THR A 36 -6.55 10.58 -0.96
CA THR A 36 -5.57 11.59 -1.37
C THR A 36 -4.17 11.06 -1.06
N ALA A 37 -3.28 11.10 -2.05
CA ALA A 37 -1.91 10.68 -1.85
C ALA A 37 -1.18 11.69 -0.97
N LYS A 38 -0.52 11.21 0.07
CA LYS A 38 0.26 12.07 0.95
C LYS A 38 1.58 12.46 0.36
N THR A 39 2.18 11.58 -0.43
CA THR A 39 3.46 11.80 -1.08
C THR A 39 3.38 11.32 -2.51
N LYS A 40 4.40 11.60 -3.29
CA LYS A 40 4.52 11.05 -4.63
C LYS A 40 4.65 9.52 -4.53
N ILE A 41 3.91 8.81 -5.38
CA ILE A 41 3.96 7.35 -5.42
C ILE A 41 4.33 6.92 -6.83
N PRO A 42 5.46 6.25 -7.00
CA PRO A 42 5.88 5.78 -8.32
C PRO A 42 4.89 4.77 -8.91
N LYS A 43 4.89 4.67 -10.22
CA LYS A 43 4.06 3.71 -10.93
C LYS A 43 4.33 2.29 -10.44
N TYR A 44 3.27 1.53 -10.22
CA TYR A 44 3.30 0.13 -9.76
C TYR A 44 3.79 -0.06 -8.33
N HIS A 45 3.95 1.02 -7.58
CA HIS A 45 4.18 0.92 -6.15
C HIS A 45 2.84 0.87 -5.41
N LYS A 46 2.88 0.78 -4.10
CA LYS A 46 1.67 0.63 -3.29
C LYS A 46 1.34 1.91 -2.55
N ILE A 47 0.06 2.18 -2.43
CA ILE A 47 -0.48 3.29 -1.63
C ILE A 47 -1.28 2.72 -0.47
N ALA A 48 -1.13 3.29 0.71
CA ALA A 48 -1.86 2.84 1.90
C ALA A 48 -3.34 3.25 1.81
N LEU A 49 -4.23 2.30 2.04
CA LEU A 49 -5.67 2.52 2.02
C LEU A 49 -6.23 2.90 3.38
N ASN A 50 -5.44 2.75 4.42
CA ASN A 50 -5.78 3.06 5.81
C ASN A 50 -4.52 3.52 6.50
N ASN A 51 -4.67 4.04 7.73
CA ASN A 51 -3.51 4.21 8.60
C ASN A 51 -3.03 2.82 9.01
N ILE A 52 -1.75 2.55 8.83
CA ILE A 52 -1.17 1.25 9.14
C ILE A 52 -0.14 1.45 10.26
N PRO A 53 -0.46 1.01 11.49
CA PRO A 53 0.50 1.14 12.59
C PRO A 53 1.75 0.29 12.37
N SER A 54 2.85 0.71 12.95
CA SER A 54 4.07 -0.10 12.97
C SER A 54 3.78 -1.47 13.58
N GLY A 55 4.28 -2.53 12.97
CA GLY A 55 4.03 -3.90 13.40
C GLY A 55 2.80 -4.55 12.80
N SER A 56 1.97 -3.79 12.07
CA SER A 56 0.77 -4.34 11.44
C SER A 56 1.09 -5.05 10.14
N SER A 57 0.25 -6.01 9.80
CA SER A 57 0.40 -6.75 8.55
C SER A 57 0.03 -5.89 7.35
N ILE A 58 0.74 -6.09 6.26
CA ILE A 58 0.41 -5.50 4.96
C ILE A 58 -0.35 -6.56 4.18
N ILE A 59 -1.59 -6.24 3.82
CA ILE A 59 -2.49 -7.18 3.14
C ILE A 59 -2.69 -6.74 1.71
N LYS A 60 -2.37 -7.61 0.77
CA LYS A 60 -2.57 -7.38 -0.65
C LYS A 60 -3.18 -8.63 -1.27
N ASN A 61 -4.26 -8.45 -2.03
CA ASN A 61 -5.00 -9.55 -2.64
C ASN A 61 -5.46 -10.57 -1.59
N GLY A 62 -5.81 -10.09 -0.40
CA GLY A 62 -6.25 -10.92 0.71
C GLY A 62 -5.14 -11.68 1.43
N ILE A 63 -3.88 -11.45 1.07
CA ILE A 63 -2.74 -12.19 1.60
C ILE A 63 -1.80 -11.24 2.34
N CYS A 64 -1.30 -11.66 3.49
CA CYS A 64 -0.28 -10.91 4.22
C CYS A 64 1.05 -11.03 3.47
N ILE A 65 1.55 -9.92 2.96
CA ILE A 65 2.80 -9.90 2.19
C ILE A 65 3.98 -9.37 2.99
N GLY A 66 3.73 -8.81 4.15
CA GLY A 66 4.80 -8.24 4.95
C GLY A 66 4.27 -7.58 6.20
N THR A 67 5.15 -6.86 6.88
CA THR A 67 4.85 -6.18 8.13
C THR A 67 5.39 -4.76 8.06
N ALA A 68 4.59 -3.78 8.51
CA ALA A 68 5.03 -2.39 8.57
C ALA A 68 6.10 -2.24 9.67
N ILE A 69 7.21 -1.61 9.34
CA ILE A 69 8.27 -1.34 10.31
C ILE A 69 8.23 0.10 10.80
N LYS A 70 7.31 0.89 10.26
CA LYS A 70 7.02 2.27 10.67
C LYS A 70 5.53 2.48 10.54
N GLU A 71 5.01 3.49 11.21
CA GLU A 71 3.64 3.92 11.00
C GLU A 71 3.51 4.46 9.56
N ILE A 72 2.46 4.04 8.86
CA ILE A 72 2.18 4.50 7.49
C ILE A 72 0.81 5.15 7.51
N ASP A 73 0.74 6.40 7.07
CA ASP A 73 -0.53 7.13 7.04
C ASP A 73 -1.35 6.76 5.81
N LEU A 74 -2.67 6.88 5.93
CA LEU A 74 -3.58 6.77 4.79
C LEU A 74 -3.06 7.63 3.64
N GLY A 75 -2.94 7.05 2.46
CA GLY A 75 -2.41 7.74 1.28
C GLY A 75 -0.90 7.76 1.19
N GLY A 76 -0.21 7.16 2.14
CA GLY A 76 1.25 7.11 2.15
C GLY A 76 1.81 6.07 1.20
N HIS A 77 3.05 6.26 0.81
CA HIS A 77 3.78 5.34 -0.06
C HIS A 77 4.23 4.12 0.75
N VAL A 78 3.91 2.93 0.26
CA VAL A 78 4.28 1.67 0.90
C VAL A 78 5.27 0.95 -0.01
N HIS A 79 6.50 0.78 0.47
CA HIS A 79 7.56 0.13 -0.30
C HIS A 79 8.61 -0.39 0.67
N VAL A 80 9.75 -0.84 0.16
CA VAL A 80 10.80 -1.46 0.96
C VAL A 80 11.34 -0.59 2.09
N HIS A 81 11.14 0.73 2.03
CA HIS A 81 11.63 1.64 3.07
C HIS A 81 10.82 1.56 4.37
N ASN A 82 9.58 1.05 4.32
CA ASN A 82 8.71 1.03 5.50
C ASN A 82 8.03 -0.31 5.73
N ILE A 83 8.40 -1.35 4.99
CA ILE A 83 7.89 -2.69 5.22
C ILE A 83 9.02 -3.73 5.16
N VAL A 84 8.78 -4.85 5.85
CA VAL A 84 9.62 -6.04 5.75
C VAL A 84 8.76 -7.12 5.13
N SER A 85 9.23 -7.75 4.05
CA SER A 85 8.45 -8.79 3.41
C SER A 85 8.53 -10.09 4.23
N ASN A 86 7.44 -10.85 4.20
CA ASN A 86 7.43 -12.15 4.87
C ASN A 86 8.48 -13.09 4.30
N ARG A 87 8.76 -12.95 3.01
CA ARG A 87 9.77 -13.76 2.35
C ARG A 87 11.16 -13.50 2.92
N ALA A 88 11.48 -12.24 3.20
CA ALA A 88 12.76 -11.89 3.80
C ALA A 88 12.88 -12.46 5.21
N MET A 89 11.78 -12.47 5.96
CA MET A 89 11.76 -13.02 7.31
C MET A 89 12.05 -14.52 7.29
N PHE A 90 11.50 -15.25 6.35
CA PHE A 90 11.79 -16.69 6.23
C PHE A 90 13.25 -16.93 5.88
N LYS A 91 13.84 -16.08 5.07
CA LYS A 91 15.24 -16.21 4.71
C LYS A 91 16.17 -16.08 5.91
N VAL A 92 15.82 -15.19 6.81
CA VAL A 92 16.66 -14.95 7.99
C VAL A 92 16.70 -16.17 8.90
N GLU A 93 15.64 -16.94 8.93
CA GLU A 93 15.54 -18.12 9.77
C GLU A 93 16.21 -19.35 9.21
N SER A 94 16.49 -19.35 7.96
CA SER A 94 17.15 -20.49 7.33
C SER A 94 18.67 -20.32 7.30
#